data_40c1929c536bcb2c4fcb5f8e57aee40d
#
_entry.id   40c1929c536bcb2c4fcb5f8e57aee40d
#
_cell.length_a   1.000
_cell.length_b   1.000
_cell.length_c   1.000
_cell.angle_alpha   90.00
_cell.angle_beta   90.00
_cell.angle_gamma   90.00
#
_symmetry.space_group_name_H-M   'P 1'
#
loop_
_entity.id
_entity.type
_entity.pdbx_description
1 polymer ?
#
loop_
_entity_poly.entity_id
_entity_poly.type
_entity_poly.pdbx_seq_one_letter_code
_entity_poly.pdbx_strand_id
1 'polypeptide(L)'
;MLNKSNIKTDYVTGSRRFSNYWWATVILVGGSGFFIAGVSSYLKINLLPFVNSFEVLFIPQGIIMTFYGTVAVFISIFLWLTILFNIGAGYNKFDLDKSLITIFRVGFPGKNRNVYLRYSLKEIKAIKIKIQDGLNPKREIYLKTKDKREIPLTRVGEPL
;
A
#
# COMPACT_ATOMS: atom_id res chain seq x y z
N MET A 1 -35.40 21.63 9.95
CA MET A 1 -35.02 20.40 10.68
C MET A 1 -34.02 19.66 9.87
N LEU A 2 -32.74 19.77 10.23
CA LEU A 2 -31.64 19.03 9.55
C LEU A 2 -31.81 17.56 9.91
N ASN A 3 -32.15 16.74 8.93
CA ASN A 3 -32.17 15.29 9.05
C ASN A 3 -30.75 14.80 9.30
N LYS A 4 -30.36 14.74 10.58
CA LYS A 4 -29.05 14.25 11.00
C LYS A 4 -29.07 12.76 10.79
N SER A 5 -28.55 12.30 9.66
CA SER A 5 -28.45 10.87 9.39
C SER A 5 -27.63 10.25 10.53
N ASN A 6 -28.24 9.34 11.28
CA ASN A 6 -27.61 8.61 12.39
C ASN A 6 -26.54 7.63 11.89
N ILE A 7 -26.19 7.71 10.59
CA ILE A 7 -25.20 6.88 9.93
C ILE A 7 -24.06 7.76 9.45
N LYS A 8 -22.85 7.49 9.92
CA LYS A 8 -21.61 8.10 9.43
C LYS A 8 -20.75 7.05 8.75
N THR A 9 -20.28 7.36 7.54
CA THR A 9 -19.37 6.48 6.79
C THR A 9 -18.10 7.23 6.48
N ASP A 10 -16.97 6.72 6.95
CA ASP A 10 -15.63 7.24 6.67
C ASP A 10 -14.94 6.28 5.70
N TYR A 11 -14.54 6.78 4.52
CA TYR A 11 -13.86 5.99 3.52
C TYR A 11 -12.36 6.01 3.76
N VAL A 12 -11.75 4.83 3.67
CA VAL A 12 -10.30 4.66 3.78
C VAL A 12 -9.72 4.46 2.39
N THR A 13 -8.83 5.35 1.99
CA THR A 13 -8.12 5.22 0.72
C THR A 13 -7.18 4.02 0.78
N GLY A 14 -7.23 3.17 -0.24
CA GLY A 14 -6.34 2.01 -0.36
C GLY A 14 -4.95 2.39 -0.89
N SER A 15 -4.41 1.48 -1.67
CA SER A 15 -3.10 1.66 -2.30
C SER A 15 -3.07 2.65 -3.47
N ARG A 16 -4.21 3.17 -3.92
CA ARG A 16 -4.30 4.15 -5.02
C ARG A 16 -3.99 5.58 -4.56
N ARG A 17 -2.79 5.77 -4.01
CA ARG A 17 -2.26 7.07 -3.64
C ARG A 17 -1.24 7.53 -4.65
N PHE A 18 -1.13 8.83 -4.87
CA PHE A 18 -0.13 9.41 -5.78
C PHE A 18 1.29 8.92 -5.48
N SER A 19 1.69 8.88 -4.22
CA SER A 19 3.03 8.42 -3.83
C SER A 19 3.29 6.96 -4.25
N ASN A 20 2.29 6.08 -4.19
CA ASN A 20 2.44 4.69 -4.59
C ASN A 20 2.62 4.56 -6.11
N TYR A 21 1.84 5.33 -6.90
CA TYR A 21 2.03 5.41 -8.35
C TYR A 21 3.41 5.93 -8.71
N TRP A 22 3.84 6.99 -8.01
CA TRP A 22 5.16 7.57 -8.22
C TRP A 22 6.28 6.55 -8.02
N TRP A 23 6.31 5.91 -6.84
CA TRP A 23 7.34 4.92 -6.52
C TRP A 23 7.27 3.67 -7.39
N ALA A 24 6.07 3.17 -7.69
CA ALA A 24 5.92 2.03 -8.59
C ALA A 24 6.48 2.33 -9.99
N THR A 25 6.26 3.55 -10.50
CA THR A 25 6.77 3.98 -11.81
C THR A 25 8.27 4.21 -11.79
N VAL A 26 8.79 4.91 -10.78
CA VAL A 26 10.24 5.19 -10.66
C VAL A 26 11.03 3.88 -10.57
N ILE A 27 10.57 2.94 -9.75
CA ILE A 27 11.24 1.63 -9.60
C ILE A 27 11.11 0.81 -10.89
N LEU A 28 9.98 0.89 -11.61
CA LEU A 28 9.82 0.20 -12.88
C LEU A 28 10.79 0.71 -13.92
N VAL A 29 10.85 2.02 -14.11
CA VAL A 29 11.71 2.64 -15.13
C VAL A 29 13.19 2.42 -14.80
N GLY A 30 13.59 2.68 -13.55
CA GLY A 30 14.98 2.48 -13.11
C GLY A 30 15.39 1.00 -13.15
N GLY A 31 14.53 0.10 -12.65
CA GLY A 31 14.78 -1.34 -12.67
C GLY A 31 14.88 -1.91 -14.08
N SER A 32 13.96 -1.50 -14.96
CA SER A 32 14.00 -1.90 -16.37
C SER A 32 15.26 -1.38 -17.07
N GLY A 33 15.67 -0.13 -16.79
CA GLY A 33 16.89 0.44 -17.32
C GLY A 33 18.13 -0.36 -16.89
N PHE A 34 18.25 -0.69 -15.62
CA PHE A 34 19.35 -1.53 -15.12
C PHE A 34 19.32 -2.95 -15.71
N PHE A 35 18.16 -3.55 -15.79
CA PHE A 35 18.00 -4.88 -16.38
C PHE A 35 18.43 -4.89 -17.84
N ILE A 36 17.92 -3.95 -18.64
CA ILE A 36 18.24 -3.86 -20.08
C ILE A 36 19.73 -3.55 -20.27
N ALA A 37 20.32 -2.64 -19.45
CA ALA A 37 21.74 -2.33 -19.52
C ALA A 37 22.61 -3.56 -19.19
N GLY A 38 22.25 -4.33 -18.18
CA GLY A 38 22.95 -5.57 -17.83
C GLY A 38 22.87 -6.62 -18.92
N VAL A 39 21.68 -6.84 -19.50
CA VAL A 39 21.47 -7.75 -20.64
C VAL A 39 22.23 -7.27 -21.89
N SER A 40 22.21 -5.97 -22.16
CA SER A 40 22.94 -5.33 -23.25
C SER A 40 24.45 -5.58 -23.14
N SER A 41 25.00 -5.46 -21.92
CA SER A 41 26.40 -5.78 -21.61
C SER A 41 26.74 -7.26 -21.89
N TYR A 42 25.83 -8.18 -21.55
CA TYR A 42 26.00 -9.62 -21.80
C TYR A 42 25.97 -9.95 -23.29
N LEU A 43 24.98 -9.43 -24.01
CA LEU A 43 24.78 -9.69 -25.45
C LEU A 43 25.76 -8.93 -26.34
N LYS A 44 26.48 -7.94 -25.79
CA LYS A 44 27.33 -7.01 -26.56
C LYS A 44 26.58 -6.24 -27.66
N ILE A 45 25.29 -5.97 -27.42
CA ILE A 45 24.40 -5.23 -28.32
C ILE A 45 23.85 -4.03 -27.54
N ASN A 46 23.76 -2.89 -28.21
CA ASN A 46 23.20 -1.68 -27.58
C ASN A 46 21.68 -1.72 -27.65
N LEU A 47 21.01 -2.18 -26.56
CA LEU A 47 19.56 -2.22 -26.44
C LEU A 47 18.96 -0.88 -25.99
N LEU A 48 19.77 -0.02 -25.37
CA LEU A 48 19.36 1.32 -24.94
C LEU A 48 19.86 2.36 -25.94
N PRO A 49 18.98 3.15 -26.59
CA PRO A 49 19.38 4.09 -27.64
C PRO A 49 20.23 5.27 -27.13
N PHE A 50 20.17 5.55 -25.80
CA PHE A 50 20.82 6.71 -25.20
C PHE A 50 22.06 6.36 -24.38
N VAL A 51 22.38 5.08 -24.20
CA VAL A 51 23.46 4.62 -23.31
C VAL A 51 24.25 3.50 -24.01
N ASN A 52 25.56 3.67 -24.12
CA ASN A 52 26.45 2.64 -24.67
C ASN A 52 26.68 1.51 -23.65
N SER A 53 25.63 0.77 -23.34
CA SER A 53 25.65 -0.27 -22.31
C SER A 53 26.46 -1.50 -22.71
N PHE A 54 26.77 -1.71 -23.99
CA PHE A 54 27.60 -2.83 -24.48
C PHE A 54 29.07 -2.68 -24.11
N GLU A 55 29.54 -1.45 -23.81
CA GLU A 55 30.93 -1.19 -23.36
C GLU A 55 31.15 -1.59 -21.90
N VAL A 56 30.06 -1.72 -21.14
CA VAL A 56 30.13 -2.14 -19.74
C VAL A 56 30.64 -3.59 -19.66
N LEU A 57 31.64 -3.85 -18.84
CA LEU A 57 32.09 -5.22 -18.58
C LEU A 57 30.98 -6.00 -17.86
N PHE A 58 30.54 -7.13 -18.46
CA PHE A 58 29.50 -7.94 -17.86
C PHE A 58 29.90 -8.45 -16.47
N ILE A 59 31.13 -8.90 -16.31
CA ILE A 59 31.69 -9.27 -15.01
C ILE A 59 32.73 -8.21 -14.60
N PRO A 60 32.53 -7.51 -13.45
CA PRO A 60 31.50 -7.72 -12.42
C PRO A 60 30.22 -6.86 -12.60
N GLN A 61 30.29 -5.78 -13.40
CA GLN A 61 29.29 -4.70 -13.35
C GLN A 61 27.94 -5.10 -13.99
N GLY A 62 27.97 -5.67 -15.18
CA GLY A 62 26.75 -6.06 -15.91
C GLY A 62 25.91 -7.10 -15.15
N ILE A 63 26.54 -8.07 -14.47
CA ILE A 63 25.84 -9.07 -13.68
C ILE A 63 25.13 -8.45 -12.47
N ILE A 64 25.78 -7.47 -11.83
CA ILE A 64 25.18 -6.73 -10.71
C ILE A 64 23.96 -5.92 -11.19
N MET A 65 24.11 -5.24 -12.33
CA MET A 65 22.99 -4.47 -12.92
C MET A 65 21.82 -5.37 -13.29
N THR A 66 22.07 -6.53 -13.89
CA THR A 66 21.04 -7.51 -14.23
C THR A 66 20.32 -8.01 -12.99
N PHE A 67 21.05 -8.34 -11.94
CA PHE A 67 20.49 -8.83 -10.68
C PHE A 67 19.58 -7.79 -10.02
N TYR A 68 20.10 -6.58 -9.76
CA TYR A 68 19.32 -5.52 -9.13
C TYR A 68 18.17 -5.03 -10.01
N GLY A 69 18.37 -4.97 -11.32
CA GLY A 69 17.32 -4.65 -12.28
C GLY A 69 16.18 -5.66 -12.23
N THR A 70 16.48 -6.95 -12.18
CA THR A 70 15.48 -8.03 -12.07
C THR A 70 14.69 -7.89 -10.76
N VAL A 71 15.38 -7.75 -9.63
CA VAL A 71 14.73 -7.58 -8.32
C VAL A 71 13.83 -6.34 -8.30
N ALA A 72 14.30 -5.22 -8.83
CA ALA A 72 13.53 -3.97 -8.89
C ALA A 72 12.28 -4.12 -9.77
N VAL A 73 12.36 -4.80 -10.91
CA VAL A 73 11.20 -5.07 -11.77
C VAL A 73 10.15 -5.92 -11.03
N PHE A 74 10.56 -6.98 -10.33
CA PHE A 74 9.62 -7.78 -9.52
C PHE A 74 8.94 -6.97 -8.42
N ILE A 75 9.71 -6.13 -7.70
CA ILE A 75 9.15 -5.24 -6.69
C ILE A 75 8.14 -4.27 -7.32
N SER A 76 8.47 -3.69 -8.47
CA SER A 76 7.56 -2.79 -9.17
C SER A 76 6.28 -3.48 -9.61
N ILE A 77 6.36 -4.68 -10.17
CA ILE A 77 5.18 -5.48 -10.52
C ILE A 77 4.30 -5.70 -9.31
N PHE A 78 4.90 -6.07 -8.16
CA PHE A 78 4.15 -6.24 -6.92
C PHE A 78 3.45 -4.94 -6.49
N LEU A 79 4.13 -3.79 -6.55
CA LEU A 79 3.54 -2.50 -6.24
C LEU A 79 2.37 -2.16 -7.19
N TRP A 80 2.53 -2.39 -8.49
CA TRP A 80 1.47 -2.19 -9.46
C TRP A 80 0.27 -3.10 -9.20
N LEU A 81 0.49 -4.37 -8.87
CA LEU A 81 -0.59 -5.28 -8.49
C LEU A 81 -1.35 -4.80 -7.25
N THR A 82 -0.65 -4.28 -6.23
CA THR A 82 -1.33 -3.71 -5.05
C THR A 82 -2.21 -2.51 -5.41
N ILE A 83 -1.75 -1.66 -6.33
CA ILE A 83 -2.49 -0.49 -6.83
C ILE A 83 -3.71 -0.92 -7.65
N LEU A 84 -3.52 -1.88 -8.59
CA LEU A 84 -4.60 -2.38 -9.44
C LEU A 84 -5.73 -2.99 -8.60
N PHE A 85 -5.39 -3.80 -7.61
CA PHE A 85 -6.36 -4.43 -6.71
C PHE A 85 -6.88 -3.51 -5.63
N ASN A 86 -6.36 -2.27 -5.54
CA ASN A 86 -6.73 -1.27 -4.53
C ASN A 86 -6.71 -1.83 -3.10
N ILE A 87 -5.61 -2.48 -2.75
CA ILE A 87 -5.45 -3.18 -1.48
C ILE A 87 -5.47 -2.19 -0.31
N GLY A 88 -6.17 -2.57 0.77
CA GLY A 88 -6.33 -1.74 1.96
C GLY A 88 -7.41 -0.66 1.83
N ALA A 89 -8.08 -0.54 0.69
CA ALA A 89 -9.26 0.31 0.57
C ALA A 89 -10.42 -0.25 1.40
N GLY A 90 -11.32 0.64 1.81
CA GLY A 90 -12.48 0.23 2.56
C GLY A 90 -13.25 1.39 3.15
N TYR A 91 -14.07 1.09 4.14
CA TYR A 91 -14.83 2.08 4.88
C TYR A 91 -15.09 1.66 6.31
N ASN A 92 -15.28 2.65 7.17
CA ASN A 92 -15.77 2.48 8.52
C ASN A 92 -17.18 3.08 8.57
N LYS A 93 -18.18 2.26 8.83
CA LYS A 93 -19.57 2.70 8.94
C LYS A 93 -20.01 2.63 10.39
N PHE A 94 -20.42 3.77 10.91
CA PHE A 94 -21.00 3.93 12.25
C PHE A 94 -22.49 4.11 12.11
N ASP A 95 -23.27 3.13 12.56
CA ASP A 95 -24.72 3.11 12.50
C ASP A 95 -25.25 3.20 13.93
N LEU A 96 -25.70 4.40 14.32
CA LEU A 96 -26.22 4.65 15.66
C LEU A 96 -27.59 4.02 15.87
N ASP A 97 -28.43 3.93 14.81
CA ASP A 97 -29.77 3.34 14.90
C ASP A 97 -29.69 1.84 15.20
N LYS A 98 -28.73 1.16 14.56
CA LYS A 98 -28.49 -0.28 14.79
C LYS A 98 -27.49 -0.53 15.90
N SER A 99 -26.90 0.52 16.47
CA SER A 99 -25.81 0.39 17.46
C SER A 99 -24.67 -0.52 16.97
N LEU A 100 -24.29 -0.40 15.69
CA LEU A 100 -23.28 -1.25 15.04
C LEU A 100 -22.19 -0.41 14.39
N ILE A 101 -20.96 -0.91 14.52
CA ILE A 101 -19.83 -0.44 13.74
C ILE A 101 -19.43 -1.54 12.75
N THR A 102 -19.37 -1.18 11.47
CA THR A 102 -18.92 -2.07 10.41
C THR A 102 -17.61 -1.55 9.84
N ILE A 103 -16.56 -2.36 9.86
CA ILE A 103 -15.27 -2.07 9.28
C ILE A 103 -15.11 -3.00 8.09
N PHE A 104 -14.95 -2.41 6.91
CA PHE A 104 -14.72 -3.14 5.67
C PHE A 104 -13.33 -2.84 5.13
N ARG A 105 -12.60 -3.86 4.70
CA ARG A 105 -11.28 -3.73 4.06
C ARG A 105 -11.15 -4.70 2.90
N VAL A 106 -10.51 -4.23 1.83
CA VAL A 106 -10.18 -5.02 0.64
C VAL A 106 -8.76 -5.55 0.77
N GLY A 107 -8.61 -6.86 0.70
CA GLY A 107 -7.31 -7.54 0.67
C GLY A 107 -6.90 -8.00 -0.73
N PHE A 108 -5.87 -8.85 -0.78
CA PHE A 108 -5.43 -9.50 -2.02
C PHE A 108 -6.52 -10.39 -2.61
N PRO A 109 -6.53 -10.58 -3.94
CA PRO A 109 -7.45 -11.52 -4.58
C PRO A 109 -7.31 -12.93 -3.98
N GLY A 110 -8.45 -13.52 -3.59
CA GLY A 110 -8.51 -14.85 -2.97
C GLY A 110 -9.84 -15.08 -2.29
N LYS A 111 -9.99 -16.23 -1.65
CA LYS A 111 -11.25 -16.62 -0.95
C LYS A 111 -11.69 -15.61 0.11
N ASN A 112 -10.74 -14.96 0.80
CA ASN A 112 -11.00 -14.01 1.88
C ASN A 112 -10.61 -12.57 1.50
N ARG A 113 -10.85 -12.17 0.25
CA ARG A 113 -10.48 -10.83 -0.24
C ARG A 113 -11.14 -9.71 0.56
N ASN A 114 -12.39 -9.90 0.95
CA ASN A 114 -13.18 -8.90 1.64
C ASN A 114 -13.26 -9.22 3.13
N VAL A 115 -12.66 -8.37 3.96
CA VAL A 115 -12.71 -8.49 5.41
C VAL A 115 -13.83 -7.61 5.93
N TYR A 116 -14.85 -8.22 6.53
CA TYR A 116 -15.95 -7.54 7.20
C TYR A 116 -15.86 -7.80 8.70
N LEU A 117 -15.66 -6.75 9.47
CA LEU A 117 -15.71 -6.81 10.93
C LEU A 117 -16.93 -6.02 11.39
N ARG A 118 -17.76 -6.62 12.23
CA ARG A 118 -18.94 -5.98 12.81
C ARG A 118 -18.86 -6.06 14.33
N TYR A 119 -18.99 -4.91 14.98
CA TYR A 119 -18.96 -4.79 16.42
C TYR A 119 -20.18 -4.03 16.90
N SER A 120 -20.80 -4.51 17.99
CA SER A 120 -21.82 -3.75 18.68
C SER A 120 -21.17 -2.59 19.44
N LEU A 121 -21.82 -1.42 19.48
CA LEU A 121 -21.35 -0.29 20.29
C LEU A 121 -21.19 -0.67 21.77
N LYS A 122 -21.97 -1.64 22.26
CA LYS A 122 -21.85 -2.18 23.63
C LYS A 122 -20.53 -2.92 23.90
N GLU A 123 -19.90 -3.46 22.85
CA GLU A 123 -18.62 -4.20 22.95
C GLU A 123 -17.42 -3.27 22.93
N ILE A 124 -17.62 -2.00 22.61
CA ILE A 124 -16.56 -1.01 22.49
C ILE A 124 -16.34 -0.36 23.85
N LYS A 125 -15.08 -0.33 24.26
CA LYS A 125 -14.65 0.30 25.49
C LYS A 125 -14.24 1.76 25.30
N ALA A 126 -13.46 2.03 24.25
CA ALA A 126 -12.91 3.36 23.98
C ALA A 126 -12.37 3.47 22.55
N ILE A 127 -12.17 4.70 22.12
CA ILE A 127 -11.35 5.05 20.93
C ILE A 127 -9.99 5.48 21.47
N LYS A 128 -8.93 4.86 20.99
CA LYS A 128 -7.55 5.16 21.35
C LYS A 128 -6.85 5.83 20.20
N ILE A 129 -6.25 6.97 20.46
CA ILE A 129 -5.37 7.65 19.50
C ILE A 129 -3.94 7.36 19.92
N LYS A 130 -3.17 6.78 19.03
CA LYS A 130 -1.73 6.59 19.20
C LYS A 130 -1.00 7.63 18.36
N ILE A 131 -0.27 8.49 19.04
CA ILE A 131 0.56 9.50 18.39
C ILE A 131 2.00 9.03 18.55
N GLN A 132 2.72 8.94 17.46
CA GLN A 132 4.14 8.65 17.45
C GLN A 132 4.85 9.89 16.91
N ASP A 133 5.55 10.59 17.79
CA ASP A 133 6.35 11.75 17.42
C ASP A 133 7.74 11.29 16.92
N GLY A 134 8.30 12.02 15.96
CA GLY A 134 9.62 11.74 15.39
C GLY A 134 9.77 12.36 13.99
N LEU A 135 10.81 11.95 13.27
CA LEU A 135 11.09 12.42 11.90
C LEU A 135 9.95 12.09 10.90
N ASN A 136 9.14 11.10 11.19
CA ASN A 136 7.95 10.75 10.43
C ASN A 136 6.77 10.56 11.41
N PRO A 137 6.10 11.64 11.84
CA PRO A 137 5.04 11.57 12.83
C PRO A 137 3.87 10.77 12.28
N LYS A 138 3.38 9.81 13.06
CA LYS A 138 2.24 8.96 12.72
C LYS A 138 1.14 9.12 13.75
N ARG A 139 -0.08 9.24 13.26
CA ARG A 139 -1.28 9.29 14.08
C ARG A 139 -2.18 8.14 13.65
N GLU A 140 -2.55 7.31 14.59
CA GLU A 140 -3.34 6.11 14.34
C GLU A 140 -4.51 6.08 15.31
N ILE A 141 -5.71 5.81 14.77
CA ILE A 141 -6.92 5.68 15.57
C ILE A 141 -7.26 4.19 15.67
N TYR A 142 -7.40 3.72 16.89
CA TYR A 142 -7.78 2.35 17.21
C TYR A 142 -9.11 2.31 17.93
N LEU A 143 -9.92 1.32 17.60
CA LEU A 143 -11.09 0.94 18.35
C LEU A 143 -10.68 -0.10 19.40
N LYS A 144 -10.83 0.23 20.68
CA LYS A 144 -10.54 -0.70 21.77
C LYS A 144 -11.83 -1.40 22.19
N THR A 145 -11.88 -2.72 22.05
CA THR A 145 -12.99 -3.55 22.51
C THR A 145 -12.86 -3.91 23.97
N LYS A 146 -13.94 -4.36 24.58
CA LYS A 146 -13.93 -4.88 25.98
C LYS A 146 -13.01 -6.08 26.14
N ASP A 147 -12.85 -6.90 25.09
CA ASP A 147 -11.95 -8.05 25.02
C ASP A 147 -10.48 -7.67 24.85
N LYS A 148 -10.13 -6.39 25.09
CA LYS A 148 -8.76 -5.84 24.96
C LYS A 148 -8.17 -5.89 23.54
N ARG A 149 -8.95 -6.16 22.50
CA ARG A 149 -8.48 -6.09 21.11
C ARG A 149 -8.42 -4.64 20.66
N GLU A 150 -7.37 -4.29 19.94
CA GLU A 150 -7.20 -2.98 19.32
C GLU A 150 -7.34 -3.13 17.79
N ILE A 151 -8.35 -2.51 17.22
CA ILE A 151 -8.68 -2.62 15.79
C ILE A 151 -8.39 -1.28 15.14
N PRO A 152 -7.49 -1.21 14.14
CA PRO A 152 -7.18 0.04 13.48
C PRO A 152 -8.37 0.55 12.65
N LEU A 153 -8.78 1.78 12.89
CA LEU A 153 -9.80 2.48 12.09
C LEU A 153 -9.17 3.25 10.95
N THR A 154 -7.98 3.82 11.17
CA THR A 154 -7.18 4.48 10.14
C THR A 154 -6.10 3.53 9.64
N ARG A 155 -5.62 3.77 8.41
CA ARG A 155 -4.42 3.10 7.92
C ARG A 155 -3.20 3.65 8.65
N VAL A 156 -2.23 2.78 8.94
CA VAL A 156 -0.95 3.20 9.52
C VAL A 156 -0.28 4.25 8.63
N GLY A 157 0.05 5.41 9.20
CA GLY A 157 0.72 6.49 8.48
C GLY A 157 -0.19 7.45 7.70
N GLU A 158 -1.51 7.41 7.88
CA GLU A 158 -2.39 8.46 7.36
C GLU A 158 -2.33 9.70 8.27
N PRO A 159 -2.07 10.93 7.73
CA PRO A 159 -2.32 12.15 8.48
C PRO A 159 -3.82 12.26 8.75
N LEU A 160 -4.17 12.64 9.98
CA LEU A 160 -5.56 12.96 10.37
C LEU A 160 -5.92 14.34 9.87
#